data_a0d5c08753c3dea73f308ded5ccc7ab0
#
_entry.id   a0d5c08753c3dea73f308ded5ccc7ab0
#
_cell.length_a   1.000
_cell.length_b   1.000
_cell.length_c   1.000
_cell.angle_alpha   90.00
_cell.angle_beta   90.00
_cell.angle_gamma   90.00
#
_symmetry.space_group_name_H-M   'P 1'
#
loop_
_entity.id
_entity.type
_entity.pdbx_description
1 polymer ?
#
loop_
_entity_poly.entity_id
_entity_poly.type
_entity_poly.pdbx_seq_one_letter_code
_entity_poly.pdbx_strand_id
1 'polypeptide(L)'
;MQVGYHSITWGGVVGHPQGVTSAKDLYYLTYGSVEQAVREIAAAGYTGTEMFDGNLAAYADRPDELRGLLAEAGVELVSVYTGAGFVYPDVLPDELDKVRRACELAATFGAERLVVGGGARRAAGTTPEDYDRLASALDQVHELARQHGLTASYHPHLTTVVESPEELEQLLPRTQIAFCPDTAHLAAGGGDPAALIRRYGDRVAHVHLKDVALDPVEFLPLGQGSLDFRDILSAVREAGYDSWLIVELDAYAGEPLEAAKISKAYLDQLLTIQVA
;
A
#
# COMPACT_ATOMS: atom_id res chain seq x y z
N MET A 1 -18.14 0.07 -3.56
CA MET A 1 -16.76 -0.03 -3.01
C MET A 1 -16.70 -1.15 -1.98
N GLN A 2 -15.70 -1.99 -2.06
CA GLN A 2 -15.41 -3.03 -1.08
C GLN A 2 -14.33 -2.54 -0.13
N VAL A 3 -14.22 -3.13 1.08
CA VAL A 3 -13.30 -2.68 2.12
C VAL A 3 -12.40 -3.83 2.54
N GLY A 4 -11.10 -3.62 2.47
CA GLY A 4 -10.08 -4.52 2.95
C GLY A 4 -9.19 -3.85 4.00
N TYR A 5 -8.32 -4.63 4.63
CA TYR A 5 -7.39 -4.15 5.63
C TYR A 5 -5.99 -4.72 5.38
N HIS A 6 -4.96 -3.89 5.49
CA HIS A 6 -3.58 -4.35 5.36
C HIS A 6 -3.12 -5.10 6.62
N SER A 7 -2.47 -6.24 6.41
CA SER A 7 -2.01 -7.10 7.53
C SER A 7 -0.82 -6.55 8.33
N ILE A 8 -0.23 -5.42 7.91
CA ILE A 8 0.95 -4.81 8.55
C ILE A 8 0.74 -4.55 10.05
N THR A 9 -0.48 -4.18 10.47
CA THR A 9 -0.81 -3.87 11.86
C THR A 9 -0.55 -5.04 12.81
N TRP A 10 -0.52 -6.29 12.31
CA TRP A 10 -0.28 -7.51 13.10
C TRP A 10 1.19 -7.89 13.27
N GLY A 11 2.12 -6.97 13.16
CA GLY A 11 3.51 -7.28 13.46
C GLY A 11 4.54 -6.27 12.95
N GLY A 12 4.09 -5.16 12.40
CA GLY A 12 4.99 -4.19 11.81
C GLY A 12 5.71 -4.72 10.56
N VAL A 13 6.66 -3.97 10.05
CA VAL A 13 7.37 -4.27 8.80
C VAL A 13 8.86 -4.50 9.05
N VAL A 14 9.48 -5.32 8.22
CA VAL A 14 10.94 -5.46 8.14
C VAL A 14 11.55 -4.10 7.79
N GLY A 15 12.61 -3.72 8.52
CA GLY A 15 13.17 -2.36 8.47
C GLY A 15 12.83 -1.53 9.71
N HIS A 16 11.87 -1.97 10.51
CA HIS A 16 11.76 -1.51 11.88
C HIS A 16 13.10 -1.74 12.61
N PRO A 17 13.48 -0.94 13.64
CA PRO A 17 14.76 -1.09 14.36
C PRO A 17 15.12 -2.50 14.82
N GLN A 18 14.17 -3.41 14.86
CA GLN A 18 14.36 -4.82 15.22
C GLN A 18 14.58 -5.75 14.00
N GLY A 19 14.49 -5.24 12.76
CA GLY A 19 14.59 -6.04 11.54
C GLY A 19 15.88 -5.79 10.78
N VAL A 20 16.52 -6.86 10.33
CA VAL A 20 17.63 -6.81 9.37
C VAL A 20 17.17 -7.43 8.07
N THR A 21 17.29 -6.68 6.97
CA THR A 21 17.02 -7.18 5.62
C THR A 21 18.33 -7.44 4.90
N SER A 22 18.41 -8.54 4.16
CA SER A 22 19.48 -8.69 3.19
C SER A 22 19.16 -7.88 1.92
N ALA A 23 20.15 -7.27 1.29
CA ALA A 23 19.94 -6.54 0.04
C ALA A 23 19.41 -7.43 -1.09
N LYS A 24 19.72 -8.72 -1.02
CA LYS A 24 19.31 -9.74 -2.01
C LYS A 24 17.84 -10.15 -1.91
N ASP A 25 17.30 -10.17 -0.68
CA ASP A 25 15.95 -10.71 -0.40
C ASP A 25 15.08 -9.64 0.28
N LEU A 26 15.15 -8.40 -0.22
CA LEU A 26 14.47 -7.22 0.32
C LEU A 26 12.94 -7.29 0.20
N TYR A 27 12.36 -8.42 0.58
CA TYR A 27 10.92 -8.48 0.79
C TYR A 27 10.52 -7.64 1.99
N TYR A 28 9.38 -6.97 1.87
CA TYR A 28 8.68 -6.50 3.06
C TYR A 28 8.05 -7.70 3.76
N LEU A 29 8.14 -7.76 5.06
CA LEU A 29 7.62 -8.87 5.84
C LEU A 29 7.09 -8.35 7.17
N THR A 30 5.88 -8.73 7.55
CA THR A 30 5.38 -8.55 8.91
C THR A 30 5.88 -9.68 9.80
N TYR A 31 6.26 -9.36 11.02
CA TYR A 31 6.73 -10.36 12.00
C TYR A 31 5.58 -11.10 12.71
N GLY A 32 4.36 -10.59 12.62
CA GLY A 32 3.19 -11.21 13.20
C GLY A 32 2.72 -12.45 12.44
N SER A 33 1.81 -13.18 13.04
CA SER A 33 1.20 -14.34 12.42
C SER A 33 0.26 -13.93 11.29
N VAL A 34 0.52 -14.38 10.08
CA VAL A 34 -0.39 -14.22 8.92
C VAL A 34 -1.75 -14.85 9.21
N GLU A 35 -1.76 -16.02 9.86
CA GLU A 35 -2.98 -16.72 10.23
C GLU A 35 -3.83 -15.90 11.20
N GLN A 36 -3.22 -15.32 12.24
CA GLN A 36 -3.92 -14.44 13.17
C GLN A 36 -4.45 -13.20 12.46
N ALA A 37 -3.63 -12.54 11.62
CA ALA A 37 -4.03 -11.36 10.88
C ALA A 37 -5.27 -11.63 10.02
N VAL A 38 -5.26 -12.70 9.20
CA VAL A 38 -6.39 -13.06 8.34
C VAL A 38 -7.67 -13.31 9.14
N ARG A 39 -7.59 -14.08 10.25
CA ARG A 39 -8.75 -14.38 11.10
C ARG A 39 -9.31 -13.12 11.76
N GLU A 40 -8.45 -12.23 12.22
CA GLU A 40 -8.86 -11.01 12.92
C GLU A 40 -9.37 -9.93 11.95
N ILE A 41 -8.81 -9.83 10.74
CA ILE A 41 -9.34 -9.00 9.65
C ILE A 41 -10.78 -9.42 9.33
N ALA A 42 -11.01 -10.73 9.17
CA ALA A 42 -12.36 -11.27 8.98
C ALA A 42 -13.29 -10.96 10.18
N ALA A 43 -12.79 -11.14 11.40
CA ALA A 43 -13.54 -10.87 12.64
C ALA A 43 -13.86 -9.37 12.83
N ALA A 44 -13.08 -8.48 12.23
CA ALA A 44 -13.38 -7.05 12.18
C ALA A 44 -14.41 -6.68 11.09
N GLY A 45 -14.81 -7.64 10.24
CA GLY A 45 -15.83 -7.45 9.21
C GLY A 45 -15.30 -7.02 7.83
N TYR A 46 -14.01 -7.18 7.58
CA TYR A 46 -13.41 -6.98 6.27
C TYR A 46 -13.50 -8.26 5.43
N THR A 47 -13.63 -8.10 4.12
CA THR A 47 -13.72 -9.21 3.16
C THR A 47 -12.52 -9.28 2.21
N GLY A 48 -11.55 -8.39 2.37
CA GLY A 48 -10.32 -8.37 1.59
C GLY A 48 -9.13 -7.97 2.45
N THR A 49 -7.95 -8.32 2.00
CA THR A 49 -6.68 -7.96 2.63
C THR A 49 -5.62 -7.63 1.59
N GLU A 50 -4.67 -6.80 1.99
CA GLU A 50 -3.39 -6.62 1.31
C GLU A 50 -2.29 -7.20 2.18
N MET A 51 -1.27 -7.79 1.56
CA MET A 51 -0.12 -8.37 2.24
C MET A 51 1.18 -7.94 1.59
N PHE A 52 2.25 -7.97 2.34
CA PHE A 52 3.58 -7.80 1.79
C PHE A 52 4.03 -9.01 0.98
N ASP A 53 4.90 -8.78 0.00
CA ASP A 53 5.52 -9.81 -0.85
C ASP A 53 6.25 -10.90 -0.02
N GLY A 54 6.92 -10.53 1.07
CA GLY A 54 7.58 -11.49 1.96
C GLY A 54 6.62 -12.38 2.74
N ASN A 55 5.42 -11.89 3.07
CA ASN A 55 4.40 -12.74 3.69
C ASN A 55 3.94 -13.84 2.72
N LEU A 56 3.82 -13.54 1.43
CA LEU A 56 3.50 -14.54 0.41
C LEU A 56 4.67 -15.49 0.14
N ALA A 57 5.90 -14.95 0.12
CA ALA A 57 7.11 -15.76 -0.08
C ALA A 57 7.27 -16.85 0.98
N ALA A 58 6.79 -16.61 2.22
CA ALA A 58 6.77 -17.59 3.29
C ALA A 58 5.85 -18.81 3.03
N TYR A 59 4.95 -18.70 2.05
CA TYR A 59 4.03 -19.78 1.62
C TYR A 59 4.30 -20.27 0.21
N ALA A 60 5.42 -19.88 -0.42
CA ALA A 60 5.71 -20.21 -1.82
C ALA A 60 5.77 -21.73 -2.09
N ASP A 61 6.24 -22.51 -1.12
CA ASP A 61 6.34 -23.97 -1.16
C ASP A 61 5.07 -24.71 -0.68
N ARG A 62 4.10 -23.98 -0.14
CA ARG A 62 2.84 -24.50 0.40
C ARG A 62 1.65 -23.55 0.11
N PRO A 63 1.40 -23.20 -1.13
CA PRO A 63 0.42 -22.17 -1.50
C PRO A 63 -1.02 -22.53 -1.09
N ASP A 64 -1.36 -23.82 -1.04
CA ASP A 64 -2.71 -24.25 -0.67
C ASP A 64 -3.02 -24.01 0.81
N GLU A 65 -2.02 -23.87 1.67
CA GLU A 65 -2.20 -23.54 3.07
C GLU A 65 -2.74 -22.11 3.21
N LEU A 66 -2.11 -21.12 2.55
CA LEU A 66 -2.59 -19.74 2.59
C LEU A 66 -3.93 -19.57 1.87
N ARG A 67 -4.11 -20.24 0.71
CA ARG A 67 -5.41 -20.22 0.01
C ARG A 67 -6.53 -20.79 0.86
N GLY A 68 -6.27 -21.89 1.56
CA GLY A 68 -7.22 -22.51 2.48
C GLY A 68 -7.58 -21.57 3.63
N LEU A 69 -6.59 -20.93 4.25
CA LEU A 69 -6.78 -19.95 5.31
C LEU A 69 -7.66 -18.76 4.86
N LEU A 70 -7.35 -18.18 3.71
CA LEU A 70 -8.12 -17.06 3.15
C LEU A 70 -9.57 -17.48 2.85
N ALA A 71 -9.76 -18.66 2.24
CA ALA A 71 -11.08 -19.19 1.91
C ALA A 71 -11.91 -19.50 3.18
N GLU A 72 -11.32 -20.12 4.20
CA GLU A 72 -11.97 -20.40 5.49
C GLU A 72 -12.39 -19.12 6.19
N ALA A 73 -11.59 -18.07 6.12
CA ALA A 73 -11.88 -16.77 6.70
C ALA A 73 -12.88 -15.95 5.88
N GLY A 74 -13.11 -16.29 4.61
CA GLY A 74 -13.92 -15.48 3.69
C GLY A 74 -13.26 -14.16 3.32
N VAL A 75 -11.93 -14.12 3.26
CA VAL A 75 -11.13 -12.94 2.93
C VAL A 75 -10.42 -13.14 1.60
N GLU A 76 -10.52 -12.17 0.70
CA GLU A 76 -9.84 -12.16 -0.59
C GLU A 76 -8.47 -11.48 -0.48
N LEU A 77 -7.43 -12.03 -1.10
CA LEU A 77 -6.16 -11.32 -1.28
C LEU A 77 -6.32 -10.34 -2.45
N VAL A 78 -6.52 -9.06 -2.13
CA VAL A 78 -6.82 -7.99 -3.09
C VAL A 78 -5.57 -7.53 -3.82
N SER A 79 -4.51 -7.32 -3.05
CA SER A 79 -3.28 -6.67 -3.50
C SER A 79 -2.06 -7.18 -2.74
N VAL A 80 -0.90 -6.97 -3.36
CA VAL A 80 0.40 -7.27 -2.77
C VAL A 80 1.24 -6.00 -2.78
N TYR A 81 1.80 -5.65 -1.62
CA TYR A 81 2.74 -4.55 -1.52
C TYR A 81 4.17 -5.05 -1.72
N THR A 82 4.91 -4.35 -2.56
CA THR A 82 6.36 -4.53 -2.79
C THR A 82 7.02 -3.17 -2.96
N GLY A 83 8.34 -3.12 -2.99
CA GLY A 83 9.05 -1.87 -3.26
C GLY A 83 10.56 -2.06 -3.24
N ALA A 84 11.28 -1.05 -3.71
CA ALA A 84 12.74 -1.05 -3.77
C ALA A 84 13.32 0.36 -3.83
N GLY A 85 14.65 0.47 -3.91
CA GLY A 85 15.35 1.76 -4.03
C GLY A 85 15.13 2.43 -5.38
N PHE A 86 15.16 1.67 -6.48
CA PHE A 86 14.87 2.07 -7.87
C PHE A 86 15.77 3.15 -8.50
N VAL A 87 16.51 3.91 -7.69
CA VAL A 87 17.33 5.04 -8.16
C VAL A 87 18.82 4.70 -8.36
N TYR A 88 19.23 3.49 -8.00
CA TYR A 88 20.59 3.01 -8.11
C TYR A 88 20.75 2.03 -9.27
N PRO A 89 21.36 2.44 -10.41
CA PRO A 89 21.44 1.60 -11.60
C PRO A 89 22.13 0.24 -11.38
N ASP A 90 23.12 0.21 -10.49
CA ASP A 90 23.92 -1.00 -10.25
C ASP A 90 23.15 -2.11 -9.54
N VAL A 91 22.11 -1.79 -8.77
CA VAL A 91 21.27 -2.76 -8.05
C VAL A 91 19.89 -2.92 -8.66
N LEU A 92 19.50 -2.07 -9.59
CA LEU A 92 18.19 -2.12 -10.23
C LEU A 92 17.82 -3.49 -10.85
N PRO A 93 18.76 -4.23 -11.50
CA PRO A 93 18.44 -5.57 -12.01
C PRO A 93 18.00 -6.56 -10.92
N ASP A 94 18.62 -6.52 -9.74
CA ASP A 94 18.26 -7.37 -8.60
C ASP A 94 16.90 -6.94 -7.99
N GLU A 95 16.66 -5.62 -7.92
CA GLU A 95 15.39 -5.07 -7.47
C GLU A 95 14.22 -5.46 -8.39
N LEU A 96 14.43 -5.39 -9.70
CA LEU A 96 13.42 -5.82 -10.69
C LEU A 96 13.19 -7.34 -10.65
N ASP A 97 14.24 -8.16 -10.43
CA ASP A 97 14.06 -9.61 -10.24
C ASP A 97 13.22 -9.91 -8.99
N LYS A 98 13.44 -9.18 -7.89
CA LYS A 98 12.59 -9.27 -6.71
C LYS A 98 11.13 -8.92 -7.01
N VAL A 99 10.89 -7.80 -7.72
CA VAL A 99 9.53 -7.38 -8.11
C VAL A 99 8.88 -8.42 -9.03
N ARG A 100 9.62 -9.01 -9.97
CA ARG A 100 9.12 -10.10 -10.82
C ARG A 100 8.63 -11.28 -9.97
N ARG A 101 9.40 -11.69 -8.95
CA ARG A 101 9.00 -12.75 -8.01
C ARG A 101 7.78 -12.35 -7.19
N ALA A 102 7.66 -11.08 -6.79
CA ALA A 102 6.46 -10.58 -6.12
C ALA A 102 5.21 -10.66 -7.03
N CYS A 103 5.36 -10.35 -8.33
CA CYS A 103 4.28 -10.52 -9.31
C CYS A 103 3.87 -12.00 -9.47
N GLU A 104 4.84 -12.92 -9.53
CA GLU A 104 4.57 -14.37 -9.62
C GLU A 104 3.80 -14.87 -8.39
N LEU A 105 4.20 -14.44 -7.19
CA LEU A 105 3.50 -14.76 -5.95
C LEU A 105 2.10 -14.15 -5.92
N ALA A 106 1.94 -12.87 -6.27
CA ALA A 106 0.66 -12.21 -6.34
C ALA A 106 -0.32 -12.98 -7.26
N ALA A 107 0.11 -13.32 -8.47
CA ALA A 107 -0.68 -14.12 -9.40
C ALA A 107 -0.98 -15.53 -8.86
N THR A 108 -0.02 -16.18 -8.18
CA THR A 108 -0.20 -17.49 -7.56
C THR A 108 -1.30 -17.49 -6.52
N PHE A 109 -1.40 -16.43 -5.72
CA PHE A 109 -2.42 -16.30 -4.66
C PHE A 109 -3.69 -15.58 -5.11
N GLY A 110 -3.80 -15.20 -6.39
CA GLY A 110 -5.01 -14.64 -6.98
C GLY A 110 -5.22 -13.14 -6.75
N ALA A 111 -4.20 -12.42 -6.31
CA ALA A 111 -4.26 -10.96 -6.26
C ALA A 111 -4.32 -10.37 -7.67
N GLU A 112 -5.02 -9.25 -7.81
CA GLU A 112 -5.16 -8.53 -9.09
C GLU A 112 -4.33 -7.23 -9.12
N ARG A 113 -3.75 -6.82 -7.99
CA ARG A 113 -3.06 -5.54 -7.83
C ARG A 113 -1.69 -5.70 -7.20
N LEU A 114 -0.77 -4.86 -7.66
CA LEU A 114 0.55 -4.69 -7.07
C LEU A 114 0.71 -3.25 -6.62
N VAL A 115 0.87 -3.05 -5.33
CA VAL A 115 1.21 -1.74 -4.75
C VAL A 115 2.72 -1.63 -4.67
N VAL A 116 3.25 -0.53 -5.16
CA VAL A 116 4.71 -0.33 -5.29
C VAL A 116 5.13 0.91 -4.53
N GLY A 117 5.81 0.70 -3.42
CA GLY A 117 6.46 1.76 -2.66
C GLY A 117 7.93 1.92 -3.02
N GLY A 118 8.58 2.90 -2.43
CA GLY A 118 10.02 3.07 -2.52
C GLY A 118 10.47 4.29 -3.31
N GLY A 119 11.70 4.21 -3.78
CA GLY A 119 12.48 5.36 -4.24
C GLY A 119 13.41 5.82 -3.13
N ALA A 120 14.68 5.39 -3.17
CA ALA A 120 15.64 5.72 -2.10
C ALA A 120 16.10 7.16 -2.18
N ARG A 121 16.00 7.91 -1.08
CA ARG A 121 16.63 9.23 -0.93
C ARG A 121 18.14 9.08 -0.76
N ARG A 122 18.87 9.92 -1.47
CA ARG A 122 20.32 9.99 -1.34
C ARG A 122 20.72 10.97 -0.23
N ALA A 123 21.83 10.71 0.43
CA ALA A 123 22.41 11.64 1.40
C ALA A 123 22.75 13.02 0.79
N ALA A 124 23.04 13.07 -0.50
CA ALA A 124 23.32 14.30 -1.24
C ALA A 124 22.03 15.05 -1.67
N GLY A 125 20.86 14.53 -1.35
CA GLY A 125 19.58 15.05 -1.80
C GLY A 125 19.08 14.40 -3.10
N THR A 126 17.82 14.64 -3.45
CA THR A 126 17.17 14.16 -4.66
C THR A 126 17.50 15.09 -5.84
N THR A 127 17.82 14.53 -6.99
CA THR A 127 18.08 15.24 -8.23
C THR A 127 17.01 14.97 -9.29
N PRO A 128 16.91 15.80 -10.37
CA PRO A 128 16.00 15.49 -11.48
C PRO A 128 16.24 14.10 -12.10
N GLU A 129 17.50 13.66 -12.18
CA GLU A 129 17.87 12.35 -12.69
C GLU A 129 17.37 11.20 -11.80
N ASP A 130 17.18 11.42 -10.51
CA ASP A 130 16.61 10.41 -9.61
C ASP A 130 15.12 10.20 -9.89
N TYR A 131 14.36 11.25 -10.25
CA TYR A 131 12.99 11.10 -10.74
C TYR A 131 12.93 10.37 -12.08
N ASP A 132 13.85 10.67 -13.01
CA ASP A 132 13.89 9.98 -14.30
C ASP A 132 14.24 8.50 -14.14
N ARG A 133 15.16 8.16 -13.24
CA ARG A 133 15.50 6.76 -12.90
C ARG A 133 14.34 6.04 -12.24
N LEU A 134 13.70 6.67 -11.24
CA LEU A 134 12.53 6.12 -10.58
C LEU A 134 11.41 5.87 -11.59
N ALA A 135 11.10 6.84 -12.42
CA ALA A 135 10.06 6.72 -13.46
C ALA A 135 10.34 5.56 -14.42
N SER A 136 11.59 5.46 -14.93
CA SER A 136 12.00 4.37 -15.82
C SER A 136 11.91 3.00 -15.15
N ALA A 137 12.25 2.91 -13.86
CA ALA A 137 12.12 1.67 -13.09
C ALA A 137 10.65 1.30 -12.88
N LEU A 138 9.80 2.29 -12.53
CA LEU A 138 8.37 2.08 -12.35
C LEU A 138 7.65 1.66 -13.64
N ASP A 139 8.09 2.16 -14.81
CA ASP A 139 7.57 1.68 -16.09
C ASP A 139 7.95 0.23 -16.36
N GLN A 140 9.15 -0.21 -15.96
CA GLN A 140 9.53 -1.62 -16.03
C GLN A 140 8.71 -2.48 -15.05
N VAL A 141 8.46 -1.98 -13.85
CA VAL A 141 7.56 -2.63 -12.87
C VAL A 141 6.13 -2.73 -13.42
N HIS A 142 5.61 -1.68 -14.03
CA HIS A 142 4.30 -1.67 -14.68
C HIS A 142 4.20 -2.78 -15.73
N GLU A 143 5.22 -2.92 -16.60
CA GLU A 143 5.24 -3.94 -17.62
C GLU A 143 5.37 -5.36 -17.04
N LEU A 144 6.22 -5.56 -16.01
CA LEU A 144 6.30 -6.83 -15.29
C LEU A 144 4.95 -7.24 -14.70
N ALA A 145 4.29 -6.33 -13.99
CA ALA A 145 2.97 -6.59 -13.40
C ALA A 145 1.93 -6.95 -14.49
N ARG A 146 1.90 -6.21 -15.59
CA ARG A 146 1.01 -6.46 -16.72
C ARG A 146 1.20 -7.86 -17.33
N GLN A 147 2.44 -8.36 -17.40
CA GLN A 147 2.75 -9.71 -17.88
C GLN A 147 2.17 -10.81 -17.00
N HIS A 148 1.94 -10.51 -15.71
CA HIS A 148 1.31 -11.40 -14.74
C HIS A 148 -0.19 -11.14 -14.52
N GLY A 149 -0.81 -10.25 -15.34
CA GLY A 149 -2.22 -9.91 -15.22
C GLY A 149 -2.55 -8.95 -14.06
N LEU A 150 -1.53 -8.28 -13.49
CA LEU A 150 -1.68 -7.37 -12.37
C LEU A 150 -1.74 -5.91 -12.82
N THR A 151 -2.47 -5.09 -12.08
CA THR A 151 -2.40 -3.64 -12.18
C THR A 151 -1.44 -3.11 -11.13
N ALA A 152 -0.30 -2.53 -11.56
CA ALA A 152 0.65 -1.89 -10.65
C ALA A 152 0.30 -0.43 -10.41
N SER A 153 0.41 0.02 -9.16
CA SER A 153 0.23 1.42 -8.76
C SER A 153 1.33 1.86 -7.80
N TYR A 154 1.86 3.07 -8.02
CA TYR A 154 2.88 3.66 -7.16
C TYR A 154 2.25 4.32 -5.94
N HIS A 155 2.81 4.01 -4.78
CA HIS A 155 2.41 4.49 -3.47
C HIS A 155 3.49 5.45 -2.94
N PRO A 156 3.26 6.77 -2.99
CA PRO A 156 4.14 7.76 -2.36
C PRO A 156 4.18 7.55 -0.84
N HIS A 157 5.38 7.64 -0.27
CA HIS A 157 5.58 7.32 1.13
C HIS A 157 6.56 8.30 1.78
N LEU A 158 6.30 8.67 3.03
CA LEU A 158 7.25 9.44 3.84
C LEU A 158 8.66 8.81 3.79
N THR A 159 9.67 9.65 3.78
CA THR A 159 11.10 9.25 3.73
C THR A 159 11.59 8.66 2.40
N THR A 160 10.74 8.63 1.36
CA THR A 160 11.14 8.24 -0.01
C THR A 160 11.40 9.46 -0.91
N VAL A 161 11.80 9.22 -2.16
CA VAL A 161 12.02 10.27 -3.17
C VAL A 161 10.74 11.08 -3.43
N VAL A 162 9.58 10.46 -3.23
CA VAL A 162 8.27 11.11 -3.45
C VAL A 162 7.47 11.06 -2.16
N GLU A 163 7.47 12.17 -1.46
CA GLU A 163 6.77 12.35 -0.17
C GLU A 163 5.83 13.56 -0.21
N SER A 164 6.23 14.65 -0.89
CA SER A 164 5.46 15.88 -0.99
C SER A 164 4.66 15.99 -2.31
N PRO A 165 3.65 16.88 -2.37
CA PRO A 165 2.92 17.16 -3.61
C PRO A 165 3.82 17.60 -4.76
N GLU A 166 4.85 18.40 -4.48
CA GLU A 166 5.80 18.89 -5.48
C GLU A 166 6.64 17.74 -6.05
N GLU A 167 7.03 16.79 -5.22
CA GLU A 167 7.76 15.59 -5.65
C GLU A 167 6.87 14.66 -6.47
N LEU A 168 5.59 14.53 -6.09
CA LEU A 168 4.59 13.79 -6.87
C LEU A 168 4.40 14.41 -8.27
N GLU A 169 4.38 15.75 -8.35
CA GLU A 169 4.34 16.48 -9.63
C GLU A 169 5.59 16.26 -10.48
N GLN A 170 6.74 15.97 -9.87
CA GLN A 170 7.94 15.61 -10.60
C GLN A 170 7.86 14.18 -11.13
N LEU A 171 7.27 13.24 -10.42
CA LEU A 171 7.27 11.83 -10.81
C LEU A 171 6.16 11.48 -11.81
N LEU A 172 4.89 11.75 -11.46
CA LEU A 172 3.73 11.20 -12.21
C LEU A 172 3.73 11.53 -13.72
N PRO A 173 4.17 12.73 -14.18
CA PRO A 173 4.24 12.99 -15.61
C PRO A 173 5.32 12.21 -16.36
N ARG A 174 6.27 11.58 -15.64
CA ARG A 174 7.41 10.86 -16.20
C ARG A 174 7.20 9.36 -16.37
N THR A 175 6.13 8.82 -15.77
CA THR A 175 5.85 7.38 -15.76
C THR A 175 4.41 7.08 -16.15
N GLN A 176 4.17 5.85 -16.64
CA GLN A 176 2.83 5.34 -16.95
C GLN A 176 2.20 4.56 -15.79
N ILE A 177 2.95 4.28 -14.72
CA ILE A 177 2.42 3.52 -13.58
C ILE A 177 1.19 4.23 -13.00
N ALA A 178 0.18 3.48 -12.58
CA ALA A 178 -0.99 4.04 -11.93
C ALA A 178 -0.64 4.62 -10.55
N PHE A 179 -1.56 5.33 -9.95
CA PHE A 179 -1.41 6.00 -8.67
C PHE A 179 -2.18 5.25 -7.57
N CYS A 180 -1.52 5.02 -6.45
CA CYS A 180 -2.11 4.56 -5.20
C CYS A 180 -1.95 5.68 -4.15
N PRO A 181 -2.92 6.59 -3.97
CA PRO A 181 -2.87 7.54 -2.89
C PRO A 181 -2.98 6.82 -1.54
N ASP A 182 -2.04 7.12 -0.62
CA ASP A 182 -2.19 6.89 0.80
C ASP A 182 -2.53 8.20 1.48
N THR A 183 -3.67 8.26 2.13
CA THR A 183 -4.22 9.51 2.64
C THR A 183 -3.38 10.13 3.75
N ALA A 184 -2.78 9.33 4.62
CA ALA A 184 -1.96 9.83 5.71
C ALA A 184 -0.55 10.23 5.26
N HIS A 185 0.08 9.44 4.38
CA HIS A 185 1.39 9.79 3.85
C HIS A 185 1.34 11.08 3.02
N LEU A 186 0.32 11.25 2.19
CA LEU A 186 0.11 12.48 1.43
C LEU A 186 -0.09 13.70 2.35
N ALA A 187 -0.90 13.56 3.41
CA ALA A 187 -1.15 14.64 4.36
C ALA A 187 0.10 14.97 5.18
N ALA A 188 0.81 13.98 5.70
CA ALA A 188 2.04 14.18 6.46
C ALA A 188 3.18 14.72 5.57
N GLY A 189 3.17 14.44 4.26
CA GLY A 189 4.04 15.06 3.26
C GLY A 189 3.66 16.50 2.89
N GLY A 190 2.63 17.06 3.53
CA GLY A 190 2.19 18.46 3.36
C GLY A 190 1.14 18.66 2.28
N GLY A 191 0.56 17.58 1.74
CA GLY A 191 -0.49 17.63 0.73
C GLY A 191 -1.91 17.59 1.31
N ASP A 192 -2.87 17.91 0.47
CA ASP A 192 -4.29 17.64 0.69
C ASP A 192 -4.66 16.36 -0.09
N PRO A 193 -4.95 15.23 0.60
CA PRO A 193 -5.23 13.97 -0.07
C PRO A 193 -6.42 14.04 -1.03
N ALA A 194 -7.48 14.74 -0.65
CA ALA A 194 -8.68 14.86 -1.49
C ALA A 194 -8.38 15.68 -2.77
N ALA A 195 -7.65 16.78 -2.63
CA ALA A 195 -7.24 17.58 -3.78
C ALA A 195 -6.31 16.81 -4.72
N LEU A 196 -5.35 16.03 -4.19
CA LEU A 196 -4.44 15.21 -4.98
C LEU A 196 -5.18 14.07 -5.70
N ILE A 197 -6.13 13.40 -5.03
CA ILE A 197 -6.99 12.37 -5.64
C ILE A 197 -7.81 12.98 -6.79
N ARG A 198 -8.41 14.16 -6.63
CA ARG A 198 -9.13 14.86 -7.71
C ARG A 198 -8.21 15.22 -8.87
N ARG A 199 -7.00 15.70 -8.57
CA ARG A 199 -6.03 16.12 -9.58
C ARG A 199 -5.52 14.97 -10.45
N TYR A 200 -5.29 13.80 -9.86
CA TYR A 200 -4.73 12.63 -10.52
C TYR A 200 -5.75 11.48 -10.66
N GLY A 201 -7.04 11.78 -10.62
CA GLY A 201 -8.11 10.79 -10.55
C GLY A 201 -8.10 9.76 -11.67
N ASP A 202 -7.73 10.16 -12.89
CA ASP A 202 -7.56 9.29 -14.05
C ASP A 202 -6.43 8.26 -13.91
N ARG A 203 -5.53 8.47 -12.94
CA ARG A 203 -4.41 7.58 -12.62
C ARG A 203 -4.67 6.68 -11.42
N VAL A 204 -5.72 6.93 -10.63
CA VAL A 204 -6.01 6.17 -9.40
C VAL A 204 -6.46 4.75 -9.76
N ALA A 205 -5.68 3.74 -9.32
CA ALA A 205 -6.00 2.33 -9.52
C ALA A 205 -6.06 1.52 -8.22
N HIS A 206 -5.64 2.11 -7.12
CA HIS A 206 -5.73 1.55 -5.76
C HIS A 206 -5.81 2.70 -4.76
N VAL A 207 -6.31 2.47 -3.54
CA VAL A 207 -6.44 3.51 -2.51
C VAL A 207 -6.14 2.94 -1.14
N HIS A 208 -5.19 3.55 -0.43
CA HIS A 208 -4.97 3.32 0.99
C HIS A 208 -5.65 4.42 1.81
N LEU A 209 -6.51 4.00 2.72
CA LEU A 209 -7.13 4.85 3.72
C LEU A 209 -6.37 4.69 5.03
N LYS A 210 -5.66 5.72 5.43
CA LYS A 210 -4.89 5.80 6.66
C LYS A 210 -5.13 7.17 7.30
N ASP A 211 -5.35 7.22 8.61
CA ASP A 211 -5.56 8.47 9.33
C ASP A 211 -4.31 8.91 10.09
N VAL A 212 -4.18 10.19 10.36
CA VAL A 212 -2.99 10.77 10.97
C VAL A 212 -3.32 11.97 11.82
N ALA A 213 -2.71 12.06 13.01
CA ALA A 213 -2.49 13.33 13.71
C ALA A 213 -1.23 13.98 13.10
N LEU A 214 -1.27 15.29 12.86
CA LEU A 214 -0.17 15.99 12.15
C LEU A 214 0.83 16.71 13.09
N ASP A 215 0.49 16.87 14.36
CA ASP A 215 1.39 17.49 15.33
C ASP A 215 1.22 16.84 16.73
N PRO A 216 2.11 15.94 17.16
CA PRO A 216 3.14 15.27 16.33
C PRO A 216 2.51 14.35 15.26
N VAL A 217 3.28 14.00 14.23
CA VAL A 217 2.84 13.01 13.24
C VAL A 217 2.71 11.64 13.90
N GLU A 218 1.47 11.13 13.93
CA GLU A 218 1.13 9.81 14.47
C GLU A 218 0.02 9.18 13.65
N PHE A 219 0.23 7.97 13.16
CA PHE A 219 -0.80 7.23 12.45
C PHE A 219 -1.79 6.61 13.44
N LEU A 220 -3.08 6.75 13.12
CA LEU A 220 -4.18 6.39 14.01
C LEU A 220 -5.26 5.59 13.26
N PRO A 221 -6.09 4.80 13.97
CA PRO A 221 -7.29 4.23 13.37
C PRO A 221 -8.16 5.30 12.73
N LEU A 222 -8.85 4.95 11.64
CA LEU A 222 -9.71 5.89 10.91
C LEU A 222 -10.71 6.58 11.84
N GLY A 223 -10.82 7.89 11.70
CA GLY A 223 -11.69 8.74 12.51
C GLY A 223 -11.09 9.19 13.83
N GLN A 224 -9.87 8.78 14.16
CA GLN A 224 -9.15 9.24 15.36
C GLN A 224 -8.05 10.27 15.05
N GLY A 225 -7.74 10.49 13.77
CA GLY A 225 -6.79 11.49 13.32
C GLY A 225 -7.45 12.81 12.90
N SER A 226 -6.83 13.49 11.95
CA SER A 226 -7.20 14.84 11.53
C SER A 226 -7.81 14.92 10.13
N LEU A 227 -7.89 13.79 9.39
CA LEU A 227 -8.29 13.81 7.99
C LEU A 227 -9.81 13.86 7.80
N ASP A 228 -10.26 14.63 6.81
CA ASP A 228 -11.67 14.64 6.40
C ASP A 228 -11.97 13.51 5.41
N PHE A 229 -12.31 12.32 5.92
CA PHE A 229 -12.67 11.17 5.09
C PHE A 229 -13.98 11.34 4.31
N ARG A 230 -14.83 12.33 4.65
CA ARG A 230 -16.01 12.64 3.82
C ARG A 230 -15.59 13.25 2.50
N ASP A 231 -14.67 14.22 2.55
CA ASP A 231 -14.13 14.85 1.35
C ASP A 231 -13.22 13.91 0.56
N ILE A 232 -12.39 13.12 1.24
CA ILE A 232 -11.55 12.08 0.62
C ILE A 232 -12.40 11.06 -0.16
N LEU A 233 -13.45 10.51 0.45
CA LEU A 233 -14.33 9.56 -0.21
C LEU A 233 -15.15 10.20 -1.35
N SER A 234 -15.47 11.50 -1.26
CA SER A 234 -16.04 12.25 -2.38
C SER A 234 -15.06 12.34 -3.54
N ALA A 235 -13.82 12.72 -3.27
CA ALA A 235 -12.76 12.79 -4.28
C ALA A 235 -12.50 11.44 -4.98
N VAL A 236 -12.50 10.34 -4.23
CA VAL A 236 -12.36 8.97 -4.77
C VAL A 236 -13.48 8.65 -5.75
N ARG A 237 -14.73 9.01 -5.45
CA ARG A 237 -15.86 8.80 -6.36
C ARG A 237 -15.83 9.74 -7.56
N GLU A 238 -15.46 11.00 -7.36
CA GLU A 238 -15.29 11.99 -8.44
C GLU A 238 -14.20 11.54 -9.43
N ALA A 239 -13.18 10.84 -8.95
CA ALA A 239 -12.15 10.18 -9.77
C ALA A 239 -12.69 8.97 -10.56
N GLY A 240 -13.94 8.54 -10.34
CA GLY A 240 -14.52 7.36 -10.98
C GLY A 240 -14.00 6.03 -10.44
N TYR A 241 -13.32 6.04 -9.30
CA TYR A 241 -12.80 4.83 -8.68
C TYR A 241 -13.91 4.10 -7.92
N ASP A 242 -14.24 2.88 -8.34
CA ASP A 242 -15.25 2.02 -7.72
C ASP A 242 -14.69 0.61 -7.50
N SER A 243 -13.63 0.51 -6.70
CA SER A 243 -12.99 -0.74 -6.37
C SER A 243 -12.65 -0.81 -4.87
N TRP A 244 -11.60 -1.52 -4.50
CA TRP A 244 -11.21 -1.74 -3.13
C TRP A 244 -10.63 -0.48 -2.46
N LEU A 245 -11.09 -0.20 -1.25
CA LEU A 245 -10.47 0.74 -0.32
C LEU A 245 -9.73 -0.07 0.75
N ILE A 246 -8.43 0.02 0.80
CA ILE A 246 -7.62 -0.69 1.79
C ILE A 246 -7.37 0.22 2.99
N VAL A 247 -7.84 -0.20 4.14
CA VAL A 247 -7.50 0.46 5.41
C VAL A 247 -6.12 0.00 5.84
N GLU A 248 -5.23 0.92 6.11
CA GLU A 248 -3.86 0.65 6.55
C GLU A 248 -3.54 1.39 7.84
N LEU A 249 -2.79 0.75 8.73
CA LEU A 249 -2.24 1.34 9.94
C LEU A 249 -0.92 0.63 10.27
N ASP A 250 0.19 1.38 10.23
CA ASP A 250 1.55 0.81 10.34
C ASP A 250 1.82 0.15 11.68
N ALA A 251 1.30 0.72 12.75
CA ALA A 251 1.43 0.19 14.11
C ALA A 251 0.29 0.69 15.00
N TYR A 252 -0.02 -0.08 16.03
CA TYR A 252 -0.97 0.30 17.06
C TYR A 252 -0.47 -0.13 18.43
N ALA A 253 -0.63 0.72 19.45
CA ALA A 253 -0.16 0.42 20.80
C ALA A 253 -1.06 -0.59 21.55
N GLY A 254 -2.31 -0.75 21.09
CA GLY A 254 -3.27 -1.74 21.59
C GLY A 254 -3.33 -3.00 20.74
N GLU A 255 -4.43 -3.74 20.85
CA GLU A 255 -4.65 -4.96 20.07
C GLU A 255 -5.00 -4.60 18.61
N PRO A 256 -4.34 -5.19 17.61
CA PRO A 256 -4.60 -4.91 16.18
C PRO A 256 -6.07 -5.08 15.77
N LEU A 257 -6.76 -6.08 16.30
CA LEU A 257 -8.18 -6.31 16.07
C LEU A 257 -9.04 -5.12 16.53
N GLU A 258 -8.65 -4.44 17.61
CA GLU A 258 -9.37 -3.26 18.08
C GLU A 258 -9.23 -2.10 17.10
N ALA A 259 -8.02 -1.81 16.62
CA ALA A 259 -7.77 -0.80 15.61
C ALA A 259 -8.56 -1.06 14.32
N ALA A 260 -8.57 -2.32 13.87
CA ALA A 260 -9.32 -2.74 12.69
C ALA A 260 -10.84 -2.52 12.87
N LYS A 261 -11.41 -2.85 14.03
CA LYS A 261 -12.84 -2.62 14.34
C LYS A 261 -13.20 -1.15 14.44
N ILE A 262 -12.34 -0.31 15.04
CA ILE A 262 -12.55 1.14 15.12
C ILE A 262 -12.63 1.72 13.70
N SER A 263 -11.64 1.41 12.86
CA SER A 263 -11.57 1.88 11.47
C SER A 263 -12.78 1.40 10.65
N LYS A 264 -13.17 0.12 10.81
CA LYS A 264 -14.33 -0.45 10.11
C LYS A 264 -15.62 0.26 10.48
N ALA A 265 -15.88 0.43 11.78
CA ALA A 265 -17.09 1.07 12.27
C ALA A 265 -17.22 2.53 11.78
N TYR A 266 -16.11 3.26 11.76
CA TYR A 266 -16.06 4.62 11.23
C TYR A 266 -16.37 4.66 9.73
N LEU A 267 -15.71 3.81 8.96
CA LEU A 267 -15.89 3.76 7.50
C LEU A 267 -17.30 3.33 7.10
N ASP A 268 -17.89 2.35 7.81
CA ASP A 268 -19.27 1.92 7.57
C ASP A 268 -20.30 3.04 7.78
N GLN A 269 -20.11 3.88 8.81
CA GLN A 269 -20.96 5.06 9.02
C GLN A 269 -20.87 6.03 7.84
N LEU A 270 -19.65 6.30 7.35
CA LEU A 270 -19.45 7.21 6.21
C LEU A 270 -20.06 6.66 4.92
N LEU A 271 -19.87 5.37 4.64
CA LEU A 271 -20.40 4.73 3.43
C LEU A 271 -21.93 4.64 3.45
N THR A 272 -22.54 4.46 4.63
CA THR A 272 -24.01 4.39 4.78
C THR A 272 -24.67 5.76 4.61
N ILE A 273 -24.09 6.82 5.16
CA ILE A 273 -24.65 8.19 5.06
C ILE A 273 -24.65 8.70 3.61
N GLN A 274 -23.78 8.20 2.78
CA GLN A 274 -23.61 8.66 1.41
C GLN A 274 -24.51 7.94 0.38
N VAL A 275 -25.24 6.91 0.80
CA VAL A 275 -26.21 6.18 -0.04
C VAL A 275 -27.64 6.71 0.15
N ALA A 276 -27.87 7.51 1.18
CA ALA A 276 -29.14 8.15 1.50
C ALA A 276 -29.23 9.58 0.93
#